data_0642930a211b7f6cd4aea12e8fd5c969
#
_entry.id   0642930a211b7f6cd4aea12e8fd5c969
#
_cell.length_a   1.000
_cell.length_b   1.000
_cell.length_c   1.000
_cell.angle_alpha   90.00
_cell.angle_beta   90.00
_cell.angle_gamma   90.00
#
_symmetry.space_group_name_H-M   'P 1'
#
loop_
_entity.id
_entity.type
_entity.pdbx_description
1 polymer ?
#
loop_
_entity_poly.entity_id
_entity_poly.type
_entity_poly.pdbx_seq_one_letter_code
_entity_poly.pdbx_strand_id
1 'polypeptide(L)'
;MKKWMTFLCILLLCSSQTLLSVSAAPAKSVSSTPRQTQITVRTATNFKTESDVKKFVQLASKYKISVIYLNVKQDEDDEVPSGYVYYKSKVAPIAKGYRNFDILKSMIKEAHKKSIKVYAWVPQFHDRAALKKYPNAQMKTLVGKKTVAYNQNGEYFVNPLNKKIQKYEISILKEISKKYDVDG
;
A
#
# COMPACT_ATOMS: atom_id res chain seq x y z
N MET A 1 -83.02 -13.13 -47.59
CA MET A 1 -82.69 -14.33 -48.42
C MET A 1 -81.23 -14.79 -48.18
N LYS A 2 -81.10 -16.04 -48.00
CA LYS A 2 -79.83 -16.89 -47.95
C LYS A 2 -78.94 -16.71 -46.78
N LYS A 3 -79.05 -17.70 -45.90
CA LYS A 3 -78.11 -18.36 -44.97
C LYS A 3 -76.81 -18.72 -45.65
N TRP A 4 -75.68 -18.56 -44.96
CA TRP A 4 -74.60 -19.55 -45.09
C TRP A 4 -73.92 -19.62 -43.76
N MET A 5 -73.96 -20.80 -43.23
CA MET A 5 -73.32 -21.36 -42.02
C MET A 5 -71.90 -21.71 -42.40
N THR A 6 -70.91 -21.25 -41.66
CA THR A 6 -69.58 -21.75 -41.85
C THR A 6 -69.07 -22.26 -40.51
N PHE A 7 -68.65 -23.49 -40.52
CA PHE A 7 -68.13 -24.33 -39.42
C PHE A 7 -66.97 -23.73 -38.75
N LEU A 8 -66.99 -23.76 -37.42
CA LEU A 8 -65.88 -23.41 -36.57
C LEU A 8 -65.10 -24.67 -36.24
N CYS A 9 -63.94 -24.89 -36.86
CA CYS A 9 -62.98 -25.90 -36.46
C CYS A 9 -62.15 -25.41 -35.29
N ILE A 10 -62.45 -25.88 -34.10
CA ILE A 10 -61.64 -25.67 -32.93
C ILE A 10 -60.48 -26.67 -32.98
N LEU A 11 -59.26 -26.20 -33.32
CA LEU A 11 -58.02 -26.92 -33.17
C LEU A 11 -57.55 -26.73 -31.73
N LEU A 12 -57.70 -27.77 -30.88
CA LEU A 12 -57.07 -27.89 -29.60
C LEU A 12 -55.55 -28.15 -29.83
N LEU A 13 -54.76 -27.09 -29.78
CA LEU A 13 -53.32 -27.23 -29.66
C LEU A 13 -52.96 -27.51 -28.19
N CYS A 14 -52.77 -28.74 -27.83
CA CYS A 14 -52.21 -29.18 -26.59
C CYS A 14 -50.73 -28.81 -26.57
N SER A 15 -50.36 -27.62 -26.09
CA SER A 15 -48.98 -27.26 -25.86
C SER A 15 -48.51 -27.91 -24.56
N SER A 16 -47.80 -29.01 -24.67
CA SER A 16 -47.03 -29.58 -23.55
C SER A 16 -45.90 -28.62 -23.19
N GLN A 17 -46.16 -27.80 -22.16
CA GLN A 17 -45.08 -27.01 -21.53
C GLN A 17 -44.20 -27.95 -20.69
N THR A 18 -43.07 -28.37 -21.26
CA THR A 18 -41.98 -28.99 -20.49
C THR A 18 -41.39 -27.92 -19.58
N LEU A 19 -41.75 -27.96 -18.30
CA LEU A 19 -41.07 -27.21 -17.26
C LEU A 19 -39.60 -27.70 -17.17
N LEU A 20 -38.69 -26.98 -17.84
CA LEU A 20 -37.27 -27.13 -17.60
C LEU A 20 -36.98 -26.64 -16.16
N SER A 21 -36.93 -27.57 -15.22
CA SER A 21 -36.39 -27.30 -13.89
C SER A 21 -34.91 -26.98 -14.03
N VAL A 22 -34.56 -25.68 -14.06
CA VAL A 22 -33.18 -25.24 -13.88
C VAL A 22 -32.79 -25.54 -12.44
N SER A 23 -32.11 -26.67 -12.23
CA SER A 23 -31.46 -26.96 -10.97
C SER A 23 -30.31 -25.94 -10.82
N ALA A 24 -30.52 -24.95 -9.98
CA ALA A 24 -29.42 -24.06 -9.57
C ALA A 24 -28.37 -24.91 -8.87
N ALA A 25 -27.18 -25.02 -9.49
CA ALA A 25 -26.05 -25.62 -8.82
C ALA A 25 -25.84 -24.95 -7.47
N PRO A 26 -25.56 -25.71 -6.40
CA PRO A 26 -25.32 -25.09 -5.09
C PRO A 26 -24.18 -24.09 -5.24
N ALA A 27 -24.45 -22.83 -4.89
CA ALA A 27 -23.44 -21.77 -4.85
C ALA A 27 -22.31 -22.28 -3.97
N LYS A 28 -21.13 -22.49 -4.56
CA LYS A 28 -19.92 -22.79 -3.80
C LYS A 28 -19.81 -21.74 -2.71
N SER A 29 -19.85 -22.18 -1.46
CA SER A 29 -19.59 -21.30 -0.32
C SER A 29 -18.24 -20.62 -0.59
N VAL A 30 -18.28 -19.32 -0.89
CA VAL A 30 -17.07 -18.52 -0.95
C VAL A 30 -16.51 -18.60 0.47
N SER A 31 -15.42 -19.33 0.63
CA SER A 31 -14.63 -19.33 1.86
C SER A 31 -14.36 -17.86 2.18
N SER A 32 -15.04 -17.33 3.18
CA SER A 32 -14.81 -15.96 3.62
C SER A 32 -13.46 -15.94 4.32
N THR A 33 -12.42 -15.69 3.53
CA THR A 33 -11.12 -15.28 4.11
C THR A 33 -11.43 -14.13 5.08
N PRO A 34 -11.03 -14.21 6.35
CA PRO A 34 -11.31 -13.14 7.30
C PRO A 34 -10.90 -11.80 6.71
N ARG A 35 -11.86 -10.87 6.64
CA ARG A 35 -11.60 -9.54 6.05
C ARG A 35 -10.53 -8.85 6.86
N GLN A 36 -9.33 -8.69 6.29
CA GLN A 36 -8.23 -7.98 6.93
C GLN A 36 -8.55 -6.48 6.93
N THR A 37 -8.64 -5.89 8.12
CA THR A 37 -8.74 -4.43 8.27
C THR A 37 -7.34 -3.87 8.33
N GLN A 38 -7.02 -2.95 7.43
CA GLN A 38 -5.67 -2.41 7.25
C GLN A 38 -5.66 -0.91 7.49
N ILE A 39 -4.55 -0.37 7.99
CA ILE A 39 -4.34 1.05 8.16
C ILE A 39 -2.94 1.45 7.67
N THR A 40 -2.85 2.55 6.95
CA THR A 40 -1.59 3.18 6.57
C THR A 40 -1.31 4.35 7.49
N VAL A 41 -0.09 4.46 8.00
CA VAL A 41 0.27 5.46 9.00
C VAL A 41 1.58 6.14 8.62
N ARG A 42 1.56 7.47 8.62
CA ARG A 42 2.76 8.31 8.48
C ARG A 42 3.45 8.47 9.83
N THR A 43 4.75 8.19 9.86
CA THR A 43 5.52 8.20 11.09
C THR A 43 5.70 9.61 11.65
N ALA A 44 6.16 10.56 10.85
CA ALA A 44 6.59 11.87 11.32
C ALA A 44 5.47 12.67 12.00
N THR A 45 4.24 12.52 11.53
CA THR A 45 3.07 13.23 12.06
C THR A 45 2.47 12.58 13.31
N ASN A 46 2.69 11.27 13.51
CA ASN A 46 1.94 10.49 14.50
C ASN A 46 2.77 10.00 15.69
N PHE A 47 4.07 9.76 15.52
CA PHE A 47 4.87 9.09 16.53
C PHE A 47 6.17 9.83 16.87
N LYS A 48 6.33 10.24 18.09
CA LYS A 48 7.55 10.85 18.62
C LYS A 48 8.15 10.01 19.76
N THR A 49 7.35 9.15 20.38
CA THR A 49 7.73 8.38 21.57
C THR A 49 7.20 6.94 21.51
N GLU A 50 7.75 6.05 22.35
CA GLU A 50 7.19 4.71 22.55
C GLU A 50 5.76 4.75 23.10
N SER A 51 5.42 5.76 23.88
CA SER A 51 4.06 5.97 24.41
C SER A 51 3.05 6.18 23.30
N ASP A 52 3.40 6.96 22.28
CA ASP A 52 2.53 7.19 21.11
C ASP A 52 2.26 5.89 20.38
N VAL A 53 3.30 5.07 20.17
CA VAL A 53 3.16 3.74 19.55
C VAL A 53 2.24 2.85 20.35
N LYS A 54 2.42 2.76 21.67
CA LYS A 54 1.57 1.94 22.55
C LYS A 54 0.10 2.35 22.47
N LYS A 55 -0.18 3.65 22.59
CA LYS A 55 -1.55 4.19 22.48
C LYS A 55 -2.17 3.86 21.12
N PHE A 56 -1.41 4.05 20.05
CA PHE A 56 -1.87 3.75 18.71
C PHE A 56 -2.19 2.26 18.52
N VAL A 57 -1.29 1.37 18.94
CA VAL A 57 -1.51 -0.09 18.82
C VAL A 57 -2.67 -0.57 19.67
N GLN A 58 -2.88 0.00 20.87
CA GLN A 58 -4.07 -0.28 21.69
C GLN A 58 -5.35 0.12 20.96
N LEU A 59 -5.36 1.30 20.33
CA LEU A 59 -6.50 1.78 19.55
C LEU A 59 -6.73 0.90 18.31
N ALA A 60 -5.68 0.57 17.56
CA ALA A 60 -5.73 -0.33 16.41
C ALA A 60 -6.32 -1.69 16.78
N SER A 61 -5.89 -2.27 17.90
CA SER A 61 -6.43 -3.53 18.42
C SER A 61 -7.91 -3.41 18.78
N LYS A 62 -8.33 -2.32 19.45
CA LYS A 62 -9.74 -2.05 19.77
C LYS A 62 -10.63 -2.02 18.53
N TYR A 63 -10.13 -1.45 17.43
CA TYR A 63 -10.85 -1.37 16.15
C TYR A 63 -10.58 -2.57 15.21
N LYS A 64 -10.02 -3.66 15.75
CA LYS A 64 -9.76 -4.90 15.00
C LYS A 64 -8.92 -4.70 13.73
N ILE A 65 -8.00 -3.75 13.77
CA ILE A 65 -6.98 -3.59 12.73
C ILE A 65 -6.07 -4.82 12.78
N SER A 66 -5.85 -5.45 11.65
CA SER A 66 -5.00 -6.65 11.54
C SER A 66 -3.66 -6.38 10.85
N VAL A 67 -3.55 -5.25 10.14
CA VAL A 67 -2.34 -4.88 9.39
C VAL A 67 -2.08 -3.38 9.51
N ILE A 68 -0.85 -3.02 9.83
CA ILE A 68 -0.35 -1.64 9.86
C ILE A 68 0.71 -1.49 8.76
N TYR A 69 0.50 -0.59 7.80
CA TYR A 69 1.53 -0.10 6.88
C TYR A 69 2.17 1.13 7.48
N LEU A 70 3.38 0.98 8.00
CA LEU A 70 4.12 2.06 8.65
C LEU A 70 5.09 2.72 7.68
N ASN A 71 4.91 4.01 7.42
CA ASN A 71 5.90 4.79 6.68
C ASN A 71 7.22 4.86 7.45
N VAL A 72 8.29 4.33 6.90
CA VAL A 72 9.62 4.28 7.55
C VAL A 72 10.71 5.05 6.81
N LYS A 73 10.40 5.60 5.65
CA LYS A 73 11.26 6.48 4.88
C LYS A 73 10.47 7.71 4.46
N GLN A 74 11.07 8.89 4.65
CA GLN A 74 10.44 10.16 4.36
C GLN A 74 10.10 10.30 2.87
N ASP A 75 8.91 10.80 2.60
CA ASP A 75 8.44 11.29 1.30
C ASP A 75 8.17 12.82 1.34
N GLU A 76 7.37 13.35 0.44
CA GLU A 76 7.21 14.79 0.18
C GLU A 76 6.52 15.61 1.26
N ASP A 77 5.78 15.01 2.17
CA ASP A 77 4.75 15.72 2.96
C ASP A 77 5.23 16.22 4.33
N ASP A 78 6.50 15.97 4.68
CA ASP A 78 7.00 16.27 6.01
C ASP A 78 8.10 17.35 5.96
N GLU A 79 8.38 17.99 7.10
CA GLU A 79 9.43 19.01 7.27
C GLU A 79 10.85 18.51 6.96
N VAL A 80 11.04 17.19 6.91
CA VAL A 80 12.33 16.56 6.64
C VAL A 80 12.46 16.28 5.14
N PRO A 81 13.61 16.55 4.50
CA PRO A 81 13.80 16.20 3.09
C PRO A 81 13.60 14.72 2.82
N SER A 82 13.02 14.38 1.66
CA SER A 82 12.81 12.99 1.24
C SER A 82 14.07 12.13 1.31
N GLY A 83 13.92 10.85 1.61
CA GLY A 83 15.01 9.88 1.72
C GLY A 83 15.61 9.71 3.11
N TYR A 84 15.23 10.54 4.10
CA TYR A 84 15.57 10.28 5.50
C TYR A 84 14.69 9.15 6.05
N VAL A 85 15.24 8.35 6.96
CA VAL A 85 14.53 7.21 7.55
C VAL A 85 14.23 7.43 9.03
N TYR A 86 13.19 6.73 9.52
CA TYR A 86 12.70 6.86 10.90
C TYR A 86 13.12 5.69 11.80
N TYR A 87 13.97 4.81 11.31
CA TYR A 87 14.52 3.67 12.04
C TYR A 87 16.05 3.76 12.13
N LYS A 88 16.67 2.90 12.94
CA LYS A 88 18.14 2.86 13.08
C LYS A 88 18.79 2.28 11.82
N SER A 89 19.23 3.14 10.92
CA SER A 89 19.86 2.77 9.64
C SER A 89 21.38 3.02 9.65
N LYS A 90 22.10 2.16 8.93
CA LYS A 90 23.51 2.36 8.51
C LYS A 90 23.64 2.73 7.04
N VAL A 91 22.56 2.68 6.28
CA VAL A 91 22.50 2.88 4.83
C VAL A 91 22.04 4.29 4.50
N ALA A 92 20.89 4.70 5.05
CA ALA A 92 20.24 5.99 4.81
C ALA A 92 20.40 6.93 6.02
N PRO A 93 20.37 8.26 5.81
CA PRO A 93 20.42 9.21 6.92
C PRO A 93 19.16 9.10 7.78
N ILE A 94 19.34 9.16 9.10
CA ILE A 94 18.22 9.09 10.05
C ILE A 94 17.67 10.49 10.28
N ALA A 95 16.35 10.65 10.24
CA ALA A 95 15.66 11.90 10.56
C ALA A 95 15.97 12.33 12.01
N LYS A 96 16.19 13.65 12.22
CA LYS A 96 16.71 14.21 13.48
C LYS A 96 15.94 13.73 14.72
N GLY A 97 14.62 13.71 14.68
CA GLY A 97 13.77 13.29 15.80
C GLY A 97 13.80 11.78 16.11
N TYR A 98 14.42 10.96 15.25
CA TYR A 98 14.43 9.50 15.36
C TYR A 98 15.83 8.92 15.63
N ARG A 99 16.82 9.78 15.88
CA ARG A 99 18.18 9.32 16.22
C ARG A 99 18.24 8.51 17.52
N ASN A 100 17.36 8.81 18.46
CA ASN A 100 17.26 8.14 19.76
C ASN A 100 16.03 7.24 19.92
N PHE A 101 15.13 7.25 18.92
CA PHE A 101 13.90 6.48 18.92
C PHE A 101 13.79 5.65 17.63
N ASP A 102 13.71 4.33 17.75
CA ASP A 102 13.53 3.40 16.63
C ASP A 102 12.06 3.03 16.52
N ILE A 103 11.33 3.78 15.69
CA ILE A 103 9.89 3.60 15.52
C ILE A 103 9.53 2.22 14.99
N LEU A 104 10.31 1.70 14.02
CA LEU A 104 10.01 0.41 13.39
C LEU A 104 10.12 -0.73 14.40
N LYS A 105 11.21 -0.73 15.19
CA LYS A 105 11.38 -1.69 16.29
C LYS A 105 10.26 -1.59 17.32
N SER A 106 9.90 -0.38 17.72
CA SER A 106 8.82 -0.14 18.70
C SER A 106 7.47 -0.58 18.19
N MET A 107 7.14 -0.27 16.91
CA MET A 107 5.86 -0.64 16.30
C MET A 107 5.72 -2.16 16.20
N ILE A 108 6.74 -2.86 15.68
CA ILE A 108 6.75 -4.33 15.58
C ILE A 108 6.53 -4.95 16.95
N LYS A 109 7.32 -4.53 17.96
CA LYS A 109 7.22 -5.04 19.32
C LYS A 109 5.81 -4.93 19.92
N GLU A 110 5.16 -3.79 19.76
CA GLU A 110 3.85 -3.56 20.35
C GLU A 110 2.72 -4.18 19.51
N ALA A 111 2.81 -4.13 18.18
CA ALA A 111 1.81 -4.69 17.27
C ALA A 111 1.76 -6.24 17.36
N HIS A 112 2.91 -6.90 17.35
CA HIS A 112 2.97 -8.37 17.45
C HIS A 112 2.37 -8.92 18.75
N LYS A 113 2.46 -8.18 19.89
CA LYS A 113 1.75 -8.52 21.13
C LYS A 113 0.23 -8.58 20.98
N LYS A 114 -0.31 -7.94 19.93
CA LYS A 114 -1.73 -7.88 19.61
C LYS A 114 -2.08 -8.66 18.35
N SER A 115 -1.17 -9.49 17.84
CA SER A 115 -1.32 -10.24 16.58
C SER A 115 -1.62 -9.34 15.39
N ILE A 116 -1.12 -8.10 15.41
CA ILE A 116 -1.23 -7.13 14.32
C ILE A 116 0.06 -7.19 13.51
N LYS A 117 -0.05 -7.38 12.20
CA LYS A 117 1.06 -7.42 11.27
C LYS A 117 1.59 -6.01 10.95
N VAL A 118 2.90 -5.90 10.75
CA VAL A 118 3.57 -4.64 10.41
C VAL A 118 4.28 -4.75 9.08
N TYR A 119 3.86 -3.92 8.13
CA TYR A 119 4.48 -3.78 6.82
C TYR A 119 5.24 -2.46 6.76
N ALA A 120 6.50 -2.51 6.34
CA ALA A 120 7.31 -1.31 6.18
C ALA A 120 6.97 -0.61 4.85
N TRP A 121 6.35 0.56 4.92
CA TRP A 121 6.14 1.39 3.74
C TRP A 121 7.38 2.24 3.48
N VAL A 122 8.05 1.94 2.36
CA VAL A 122 9.33 2.55 1.95
C VAL A 122 9.14 3.22 0.58
N PRO A 123 8.90 4.54 0.50
CA PRO A 123 8.90 5.27 -0.76
C PRO A 123 10.22 5.12 -1.50
N GLN A 124 10.15 4.76 -2.79
CA GLN A 124 11.33 4.56 -3.62
C GLN A 124 11.53 5.72 -4.59
N PHE A 125 12.78 6.03 -4.91
CA PHE A 125 13.22 7.03 -5.90
C PHE A 125 12.82 8.49 -5.61
N HIS A 126 11.95 8.76 -4.67
CA HIS A 126 11.76 10.07 -4.08
C HIS A 126 12.76 10.22 -2.93
N ASP A 127 13.98 10.63 -3.26
CA ASP A 127 15.11 10.55 -2.34
C ASP A 127 16.11 11.70 -2.58
N ARG A 128 15.75 12.86 -2.04
CA ARG A 128 16.63 14.03 -2.05
C ARG A 128 17.90 13.82 -1.24
N ALA A 129 17.83 12.98 -0.20
CA ALA A 129 19.00 12.66 0.62
C ALA A 129 20.06 11.87 -0.16
N ALA A 130 19.64 10.95 -1.05
CA ALA A 130 20.56 10.21 -1.91
C ALA A 130 21.31 11.12 -2.90
N LEU A 131 20.75 12.24 -3.32
CA LEU A 131 21.40 13.18 -4.21
C LEU A 131 22.64 13.83 -3.60
N LYS A 132 22.72 13.94 -2.25
CA LYS A 132 23.94 14.39 -1.57
C LYS A 132 25.10 13.44 -1.81
N LYS A 133 24.83 12.13 -1.88
CA LYS A 133 25.84 11.10 -2.13
C LYS A 133 26.05 10.81 -3.62
N TYR A 134 25.01 10.97 -4.41
CA TYR A 134 24.98 10.64 -5.83
C TYR A 134 24.42 11.82 -6.68
N PRO A 135 25.09 12.98 -6.75
CA PRO A 135 24.55 14.20 -7.38
C PRO A 135 24.20 14.00 -8.87
N ASN A 136 24.95 13.15 -9.57
CA ASN A 136 24.72 12.83 -10.99
C ASN A 136 23.52 11.87 -11.20
N ALA A 137 22.88 11.41 -10.14
CA ALA A 137 21.74 10.51 -10.22
C ALA A 137 20.39 11.23 -10.21
N GLN A 138 20.39 12.56 -10.25
CA GLN A 138 19.15 13.32 -10.31
C GLN A 138 18.37 13.02 -11.59
N MET A 139 17.05 12.80 -11.44
CA MET A 139 16.16 12.67 -12.59
C MET A 139 16.13 13.98 -13.36
N LYS A 140 16.12 13.87 -14.69
CA LYS A 140 16.14 15.01 -15.61
C LYS A 140 14.92 14.99 -16.51
N THR A 141 14.49 16.16 -16.94
CA THR A 141 13.45 16.36 -17.93
C THR A 141 13.92 17.27 -19.06
N LEU A 142 13.24 17.20 -20.18
CA LEU A 142 13.49 18.06 -21.33
C LEU A 142 12.50 19.23 -21.31
N VAL A 143 13.04 20.44 -21.28
CA VAL A 143 12.24 21.69 -21.41
C VAL A 143 12.72 22.40 -22.66
N GLY A 144 11.90 22.40 -23.72
CA GLY A 144 12.31 22.79 -25.06
C GLY A 144 13.45 21.88 -25.53
N LYS A 145 14.61 22.49 -25.83
CA LYS A 145 15.84 21.78 -26.25
C LYS A 145 16.86 21.60 -25.12
N LYS A 146 16.51 21.99 -23.87
CA LYS A 146 17.44 21.95 -22.74
C LYS A 146 17.05 20.82 -21.76
N THR A 147 18.03 20.02 -21.35
CA THR A 147 17.89 19.05 -20.29
C THR A 147 18.13 19.75 -18.95
N VAL A 148 17.12 19.71 -18.08
CA VAL A 148 17.14 20.30 -16.72
C VAL A 148 16.85 19.25 -15.66
N ALA A 149 17.19 19.55 -14.41
CA ALA A 149 16.77 18.72 -13.29
C ALA A 149 15.24 18.65 -13.21
N TYR A 150 14.68 17.46 -13.12
CA TYR A 150 13.25 17.31 -12.85
C TYR A 150 12.94 17.78 -11.43
N ASN A 151 12.00 18.70 -11.34
CA ASN A 151 11.52 19.26 -10.09
C ASN A 151 9.99 19.30 -10.14
N GLN A 152 9.35 18.79 -9.11
CA GLN A 152 7.91 18.88 -8.93
C GLN A 152 7.65 19.59 -7.61
N ASN A 153 7.18 20.83 -7.66
CA ASN A 153 6.87 21.64 -6.50
C ASN A 153 7.99 21.74 -5.42
N GLY A 154 9.25 21.83 -5.88
CA GLY A 154 10.41 21.87 -4.97
C GLY A 154 11.01 20.50 -4.65
N GLU A 155 10.33 19.41 -5.03
CA GLU A 155 10.80 18.05 -4.78
C GLU A 155 11.64 17.51 -5.93
N TYR A 156 12.66 16.74 -5.58
CA TYR A 156 13.63 16.16 -6.50
C TYR A 156 13.63 14.65 -6.41
N PHE A 157 13.72 14.01 -7.56
CA PHE A 157 13.71 12.57 -7.69
C PHE A 157 15.07 12.06 -8.18
N VAL A 158 15.44 10.87 -7.76
CA VAL A 158 16.60 10.17 -8.30
C VAL A 158 16.19 9.34 -9.52
N ASN A 159 17.10 9.23 -10.49
CA ASN A 159 16.84 8.47 -11.72
C ASN A 159 16.82 6.96 -11.42
N PRO A 160 15.68 6.28 -11.59
CA PRO A 160 15.56 4.84 -11.32
C PRO A 160 16.41 3.97 -12.25
N LEU A 161 16.86 4.48 -13.39
CA LEU A 161 17.78 3.78 -14.29
C LEU A 161 19.25 3.85 -13.85
N ASN A 162 19.57 4.70 -12.86
CA ASN A 162 20.92 4.81 -12.33
C ASN A 162 21.26 3.60 -11.45
N LYS A 163 22.24 2.80 -11.88
CA LYS A 163 22.64 1.56 -11.17
C LYS A 163 23.13 1.76 -9.73
N LYS A 164 23.73 2.92 -9.42
CA LYS A 164 24.14 3.24 -8.05
C LYS A 164 22.93 3.49 -7.15
N ILE A 165 21.91 4.15 -7.68
CA ILE A 165 20.64 4.39 -6.98
C ILE A 165 19.87 3.07 -6.78
N GLN A 166 19.76 2.23 -7.81
CA GLN A 166 19.13 0.91 -7.66
C GLN A 166 19.78 0.10 -6.52
N LYS A 167 21.12 0.06 -6.48
CA LYS A 167 21.85 -0.61 -5.41
C LYS A 167 21.60 0.02 -4.04
N TYR A 168 21.52 1.35 -3.98
CA TYR A 168 21.26 2.08 -2.73
C TYR A 168 19.84 1.79 -2.20
N GLU A 169 18.81 1.91 -3.03
CA GLU A 169 17.43 1.63 -2.65
C GLU A 169 17.24 0.15 -2.22
N ILE A 170 17.82 -0.78 -2.99
CA ILE A 170 17.83 -2.21 -2.60
C ILE A 170 18.54 -2.43 -1.27
N SER A 171 19.61 -1.67 -0.96
CA SER A 171 20.32 -1.82 0.30
C SER A 171 19.49 -1.37 1.51
N ILE A 172 18.62 -0.38 1.35
CA ILE A 172 17.64 0.04 2.35
C ILE A 172 16.65 -1.10 2.65
N LEU A 173 16.05 -1.70 1.60
CA LEU A 173 15.13 -2.82 1.75
C LEU A 173 15.80 -4.03 2.41
N LYS A 174 17.03 -4.36 1.98
CA LYS A 174 17.81 -5.45 2.58
C LYS A 174 18.16 -5.17 4.05
N GLU A 175 18.43 -3.92 4.42
CA GLU A 175 18.69 -3.56 5.81
C GLU A 175 17.45 -3.80 6.67
N ILE A 176 16.28 -3.36 6.21
CA ILE A 176 15.02 -3.55 6.92
C ILE A 176 14.73 -5.05 7.09
N SER A 177 14.73 -5.81 6.00
CA SER A 177 14.40 -7.25 6.04
C SER A 177 15.36 -8.10 6.86
N LYS A 178 16.62 -7.68 7.01
CA LYS A 178 17.61 -8.40 7.83
C LYS A 178 17.59 -8.03 9.31
N LYS A 179 17.18 -6.80 9.62
CA LYS A 179 17.32 -6.22 10.96
C LYS A 179 16.04 -6.24 11.76
N TYR A 180 14.89 -6.25 11.07
CA TYR A 180 13.58 -6.14 11.69
C TYR A 180 12.69 -7.31 11.29
N ASP A 181 11.89 -7.77 12.24
CA ASP A 181 10.87 -8.82 12.06
C ASP A 181 9.58 -8.22 11.46
N VAL A 182 9.70 -7.63 10.26
CA VAL A 182 8.56 -7.11 9.52
C VAL A 182 7.81 -8.25 8.83
N ASP A 183 6.49 -8.10 8.70
CA ASP A 183 5.63 -9.07 7.98
C ASP A 183 5.63 -8.82 6.45
N GLY A 184 6.20 -7.66 6.02
CA GLY A 184 6.34 -7.30 4.62
C GLY A 184 6.92 -5.91 4.40
#